data_76e4e8cbd9c41012ae9d3212569f7e01
#
_entry.id   76e4e8cbd9c41012ae9d3212569f7e01
#
_cell.length_a   1.000
_cell.length_b   1.000
_cell.length_c   1.000
_cell.angle_alpha   90.00
_cell.angle_beta   90.00
_cell.angle_gamma   90.00
#
_symmetry.space_group_name_H-M   'P 1'
#
loop_
_entity.id
_entity.type
_entity.pdbx_description
1 polymer ?
#
loop_
_entity_poly.entity_id
_entity_poly.type
_entity_poly.pdbx_seq_one_letter_code
_entity_poly.pdbx_strand_id
1 'polypeptide(L)'
;MLTLKYRIIQAFAEELKENGIKFTMDDLAHRLGISKRTLYEHFSSKADILDELIEDAFSEVDKKNGLILQNDDIPVTEKIKEVIISLPTYIELVDRPTLEQIKRSYPEQWEKLSEMYTKDWDEMDTLIDQGIREGIIVNKNAALIVKMIRGAVETAQDQHFYLVNDISLTEALSQIADIILYGLVSKEE
;
A
#
# COMPACT_ATOMS: atom_id res chain seq x y z
N MET A 1 2.15 11.50 -23.95
CA MET A 1 3.60 11.61 -23.63
C MET A 1 3.71 11.77 -22.12
N LEU A 2 4.41 10.91 -21.40
CA LEU A 2 4.58 11.02 -19.94
C LEU A 2 5.35 12.30 -19.61
N THR A 3 4.91 13.05 -18.60
CA THR A 3 5.58 14.28 -18.17
C THR A 3 6.98 13.96 -17.62
N LEU A 4 7.90 14.94 -17.66
CA LEU A 4 9.24 14.74 -17.09
C LEU A 4 9.15 14.48 -15.57
N LYS A 5 8.23 15.15 -14.87
CA LYS A 5 7.96 14.91 -13.44
C LYS A 5 7.65 13.43 -13.18
N TYR A 6 6.76 12.83 -13.92
CA TYR A 6 6.41 11.42 -13.79
C TYR A 6 7.59 10.48 -14.09
N ARG A 7 8.39 10.79 -15.12
CA ARG A 7 9.62 10.02 -15.43
C ARG A 7 10.64 10.08 -14.30
N ILE A 8 10.74 11.21 -13.60
CA ILE A 8 11.64 11.36 -12.44
C ILE A 8 11.15 10.46 -11.29
N ILE A 9 9.86 10.46 -10.99
CA ILE A 9 9.28 9.62 -9.93
C ILE A 9 9.49 8.14 -10.24
N GLN A 10 9.25 7.70 -11.48
CA GLN A 10 9.49 6.31 -11.88
C GLN A 10 10.97 5.91 -11.76
N ALA A 11 11.88 6.73 -12.27
CA ALA A 11 13.32 6.45 -12.16
C ALA A 11 13.78 6.43 -10.70
N PHE A 12 13.18 7.25 -9.84
CA PHE A 12 13.44 7.23 -8.39
C PHE A 12 12.97 5.92 -7.75
N ALA A 13 11.79 5.42 -8.10
CA ALA A 13 11.29 4.14 -7.63
C ALA A 13 12.17 2.96 -8.09
N GLU A 14 12.66 3.01 -9.33
CA GLU A 14 13.61 2.01 -9.84
C GLU A 14 14.96 2.07 -9.10
N GLU A 15 15.49 3.26 -8.80
CA GLU A 15 16.68 3.43 -7.97
C GLU A 15 16.49 2.89 -6.56
N LEU A 16 15.32 3.14 -5.94
CA LEU A 16 15.00 2.57 -4.63
C LEU A 16 15.06 1.05 -4.64
N LYS A 17 14.49 0.43 -5.68
CA LYS A 17 14.48 -1.03 -5.84
C LYS A 17 15.89 -1.61 -6.05
N GLU A 18 16.70 -0.98 -6.89
CA GLU A 18 18.00 -1.52 -7.30
C GLU A 18 19.12 -1.20 -6.28
N ASN A 19 19.11 0.00 -5.71
CA ASN A 19 20.21 0.57 -4.96
C ASN A 19 19.85 1.01 -3.52
N GLY A 20 18.58 0.81 -3.11
CA GLY A 20 18.06 1.37 -1.86
C GLY A 20 18.05 2.90 -1.89
N ILE A 21 17.88 3.55 -0.71
CA ILE A 21 17.74 5.02 -0.63
C ILE A 21 19.09 5.79 -0.70
N LYS A 22 20.23 5.12 -0.84
CA LYS A 22 21.55 5.78 -0.72
C LYS A 22 22.02 6.53 -1.96
N PHE A 23 21.43 6.30 -3.14
CA PHE A 23 21.76 7.05 -4.35
C PHE A 23 21.58 8.58 -4.16
N THR A 24 22.23 9.37 -5.00
CA THR A 24 22.18 10.83 -4.93
C THR A 24 21.24 11.40 -6.00
N MET A 25 20.89 12.69 -5.88
CA MET A 25 20.21 13.43 -6.96
C MET A 25 21.02 13.43 -8.26
N ASP A 26 22.34 13.34 -8.17
CA ASP A 26 23.24 13.25 -9.32
C ASP A 26 23.11 11.93 -10.05
N ASP A 27 23.07 10.84 -9.29
CA ASP A 27 22.87 9.49 -9.84
C ASP A 27 21.52 9.42 -10.59
N LEU A 28 20.47 9.99 -9.99
CA LEU A 28 19.15 10.06 -10.61
C LEU A 28 19.14 10.92 -11.89
N ALA A 29 19.80 12.09 -11.88
CA ALA A 29 19.93 12.92 -13.08
C ALA A 29 20.69 12.19 -14.20
N HIS A 30 21.78 11.49 -13.84
CA HIS A 30 22.56 10.67 -14.78
C HIS A 30 21.72 9.54 -15.37
N ARG A 31 20.99 8.79 -14.56
CA ARG A 31 20.08 7.72 -15.00
C ARG A 31 19.05 8.22 -16.00
N LEU A 32 18.49 9.41 -15.75
CA LEU A 32 17.49 10.04 -16.61
C LEU A 32 18.07 10.68 -17.88
N GLY A 33 19.39 10.84 -17.98
CA GLY A 33 20.05 11.56 -19.06
C GLY A 33 19.70 13.06 -19.10
N ILE A 34 19.45 13.67 -17.94
CA ILE A 34 19.13 15.10 -17.80
C ILE A 34 20.19 15.85 -16.99
N SER A 35 20.21 17.19 -17.08
CA SER A 35 21.10 17.98 -16.25
C SER A 35 20.62 18.00 -14.79
N LYS A 36 21.55 18.13 -13.83
CA LYS A 36 21.23 18.43 -12.42
C LYS A 36 20.23 19.58 -12.31
N ARG A 37 20.49 20.66 -13.04
CA ARG A 37 19.66 21.85 -13.03
C ARG A 37 18.22 21.51 -13.40
N THR A 38 18.02 20.73 -14.46
CA THR A 38 16.70 20.28 -14.90
C THR A 38 15.99 19.45 -13.83
N LEU A 39 16.71 18.56 -13.13
CA LEU A 39 16.16 17.78 -12.02
C LEU A 39 15.71 18.70 -10.87
N TYR A 40 16.58 19.64 -10.46
CA TYR A 40 16.28 20.59 -9.38
C TYR A 40 15.20 21.63 -9.73
N GLU A 41 14.90 21.86 -10.99
CA GLU A 41 13.74 22.67 -11.43
C GLU A 41 12.39 21.96 -11.16
N HIS A 42 12.40 20.62 -11.00
CA HIS A 42 11.22 19.83 -10.69
C HIS A 42 11.12 19.41 -9.21
N PHE A 43 12.23 19.06 -8.59
CA PHE A 43 12.30 18.59 -7.22
C PHE A 43 13.51 19.14 -6.50
N SER A 44 13.34 19.78 -5.37
CA SER A 44 14.43 20.39 -4.62
C SER A 44 15.24 19.39 -3.79
N SER A 45 14.66 18.23 -3.53
CA SER A 45 15.30 17.18 -2.71
C SER A 45 14.76 15.78 -3.05
N LYS A 46 15.45 14.75 -2.55
CA LYS A 46 14.95 13.37 -2.58
C LYS A 46 13.69 13.19 -1.73
N ALA A 47 13.57 13.96 -0.65
CA ALA A 47 12.38 13.96 0.19
C ALA A 47 11.15 14.38 -0.61
N ASP A 48 11.26 15.42 -1.44
CA ASP A 48 10.16 15.90 -2.28
C ASP A 48 9.73 14.84 -3.32
N ILE A 49 10.71 14.10 -3.89
CA ILE A 49 10.39 13.01 -4.82
C ILE A 49 9.70 11.86 -4.09
N LEU A 50 10.18 11.55 -2.87
CA LEU A 50 9.58 10.49 -2.04
C LEU A 50 8.16 10.85 -1.60
N ASP A 51 7.90 12.12 -1.26
CA ASP A 51 6.55 12.62 -0.97
C ASP A 51 5.60 12.39 -2.14
N GLU A 52 5.99 12.80 -3.35
CA GLU A 52 5.19 12.59 -4.55
C GLU A 52 5.00 11.11 -4.88
N LEU A 53 6.04 10.28 -4.69
CA LEU A 53 5.93 8.83 -4.89
C LEU A 53 4.90 8.22 -3.95
N ILE A 54 4.88 8.64 -2.68
CA ILE A 54 3.91 8.22 -1.68
C ILE A 54 2.50 8.66 -2.11
N GLU A 55 2.31 9.93 -2.48
CA GLU A 55 1.02 10.46 -2.92
C GLU A 55 0.48 9.74 -4.17
N ASP A 56 1.34 9.51 -5.17
CA ASP A 56 0.98 8.77 -6.39
C ASP A 56 0.57 7.32 -6.06
N ALA A 57 1.31 6.66 -5.16
CA ALA A 57 1.05 5.30 -4.72
C ALA A 57 -0.35 5.15 -4.08
N PHE A 58 -0.72 6.07 -3.20
CA PHE A 58 -2.03 6.05 -2.56
C PHE A 58 -3.17 6.46 -3.51
N SER A 59 -2.93 7.45 -4.38
CA SER A 59 -3.89 7.79 -5.43
C SER A 59 -4.18 6.61 -6.37
N GLU A 60 -3.22 5.72 -6.59
CA GLU A 60 -3.43 4.47 -7.33
C GLU A 60 -4.38 3.53 -6.59
N VAL A 61 -4.14 3.32 -5.28
CA VAL A 61 -4.98 2.46 -4.42
C VAL A 61 -6.40 3.00 -4.32
N ASP A 62 -6.57 4.30 -4.05
CA ASP A 62 -7.88 4.95 -3.96
C ASP A 62 -8.69 4.79 -5.26
N LYS A 63 -8.04 4.97 -6.41
CA LYS A 63 -8.69 4.76 -7.71
C LYS A 63 -9.10 3.31 -7.92
N LYS A 64 -8.22 2.36 -7.56
CA LYS A 64 -8.50 0.93 -7.68
C LYS A 64 -9.68 0.54 -6.77
N ASN A 65 -9.63 0.95 -5.51
CA ASN A 65 -10.71 0.70 -4.56
C ASN A 65 -12.02 1.34 -5.01
N GLY A 66 -12.00 2.58 -5.48
CA GLY A 66 -13.18 3.25 -6.01
C GLY A 66 -13.85 2.50 -7.16
N LEU A 67 -13.07 1.89 -8.07
CA LEU A 67 -13.61 1.06 -9.15
C LEU A 67 -14.24 -0.25 -8.62
N ILE A 68 -13.60 -0.88 -7.63
CA ILE A 68 -14.12 -2.10 -6.99
C ILE A 68 -15.43 -1.80 -6.28
N LEU A 69 -15.50 -0.71 -5.51
CA LEU A 69 -16.69 -0.33 -4.75
C LEU A 69 -17.88 0.00 -5.64
N GLN A 70 -17.66 0.65 -6.79
CA GLN A 70 -18.70 1.03 -7.74
C GLN A 70 -19.18 -0.12 -8.63
N ASN A 71 -18.50 -1.26 -8.62
CA ASN A 71 -18.88 -2.40 -9.44
C ASN A 71 -19.89 -3.28 -8.70
N ASP A 72 -21.18 -3.19 -9.08
CA ASP A 72 -22.26 -3.95 -8.46
C ASP A 72 -22.23 -5.46 -8.78
N ASP A 73 -21.45 -5.88 -9.79
CA ASP A 73 -21.30 -7.29 -10.15
C ASP A 73 -20.35 -8.04 -9.20
N ILE A 74 -19.55 -7.33 -8.39
CA ILE A 74 -18.63 -7.93 -7.43
C ILE A 74 -19.34 -8.16 -6.09
N PRO A 75 -19.36 -9.41 -5.58
CA PRO A 75 -19.92 -9.70 -4.25
C PRO A 75 -19.24 -8.90 -3.14
N VAL A 76 -19.96 -8.52 -2.09
CA VAL A 76 -19.43 -7.71 -0.99
C VAL A 76 -18.22 -8.37 -0.31
N THR A 77 -18.20 -9.69 -0.18
CA THR A 77 -17.05 -10.43 0.38
C THR A 77 -15.79 -10.31 -0.47
N GLU A 78 -15.95 -10.36 -1.79
CA GLU A 78 -14.84 -10.14 -2.72
C GLU A 78 -14.37 -8.68 -2.70
N LYS A 79 -15.28 -7.71 -2.62
CA LYS A 79 -14.90 -6.29 -2.44
C LYS A 79 -14.06 -6.09 -1.17
N ILE A 80 -14.49 -6.67 -0.04
CA ILE A 80 -13.74 -6.62 1.22
C ILE A 80 -12.34 -7.23 1.04
N LYS A 81 -12.23 -8.39 0.42
CA LYS A 81 -10.96 -9.05 0.15
C LYS A 81 -10.05 -8.19 -0.72
N GLU A 82 -10.57 -7.67 -1.84
CA GLU A 82 -9.83 -6.82 -2.76
C GLU A 82 -9.31 -5.54 -2.10
N VAL A 83 -10.11 -4.91 -1.21
CA VAL A 83 -9.66 -3.72 -0.44
C VAL A 83 -8.55 -4.09 0.55
N ILE A 84 -8.64 -5.24 1.23
CA ILE A 84 -7.60 -5.71 2.16
C ILE A 84 -6.27 -5.96 1.44
N ILE A 85 -6.31 -6.57 0.24
CA ILE A 85 -5.09 -6.91 -0.53
C ILE A 85 -4.63 -5.77 -1.44
N SER A 86 -5.33 -4.65 -1.47
CA SER A 86 -4.99 -3.52 -2.33
C SER A 86 -3.72 -2.84 -1.81
N LEU A 87 -2.62 -3.05 -2.50
CA LEU A 87 -1.33 -2.44 -2.22
C LEU A 87 -0.93 -1.54 -3.40
N PRO A 88 -0.23 -0.43 -3.13
CA PRO A 88 0.42 0.33 -4.19
C PRO A 88 1.48 -0.50 -4.90
N THR A 89 1.55 -0.38 -6.23
CA THR A 89 2.53 -1.10 -7.06
C THR A 89 3.98 -0.91 -6.58
N TYR A 90 4.32 0.28 -6.08
CA TYR A 90 5.68 0.58 -5.62
C TYR A 90 6.07 -0.08 -4.30
N ILE A 91 5.12 -0.46 -3.45
CA ILE A 91 5.44 -1.08 -2.15
C ILE A 91 5.99 -2.49 -2.32
N GLU A 92 5.49 -3.23 -3.30
CA GLU A 92 6.03 -4.56 -3.63
C GLU A 92 7.46 -4.50 -4.19
N LEU A 93 7.88 -3.32 -4.67
CA LEU A 93 9.19 -3.13 -5.27
C LEU A 93 10.29 -2.74 -4.28
N VAL A 94 9.93 -2.30 -3.07
CA VAL A 94 10.89 -1.79 -2.07
C VAL A 94 11.15 -2.85 -1.01
N ASP A 95 12.41 -3.27 -0.91
CA ASP A 95 12.81 -4.26 0.08
C ASP A 95 12.84 -3.67 1.51
N ARG A 96 12.81 -4.56 2.49
CA ARG A 96 12.85 -4.19 3.91
C ARG A 96 14.04 -3.31 4.30
N PRO A 97 15.29 -3.62 3.90
CA PRO A 97 16.43 -2.76 4.21
C PRO A 97 16.22 -1.32 3.75
N THR A 98 15.63 -1.13 2.59
CA THR A 98 15.31 0.19 2.03
C THR A 98 14.22 0.89 2.82
N LEU A 99 13.14 0.19 3.23
CA LEU A 99 12.09 0.74 4.10
C LEU A 99 12.65 1.19 5.44
N GLU A 100 13.52 0.40 6.08
CA GLU A 100 14.19 0.77 7.33
C GLU A 100 15.13 1.99 7.16
N GLN A 101 15.78 2.11 6.00
CA GLN A 101 16.59 3.28 5.68
C GLN A 101 15.72 4.52 5.47
N ILE A 102 14.58 4.40 4.78
CA ILE A 102 13.60 5.48 4.61
C ILE A 102 13.12 5.95 5.98
N LYS A 103 12.69 5.03 6.84
CA LYS A 103 12.26 5.33 8.21
C LYS A 103 13.27 6.13 9.02
N ARG A 104 14.56 5.80 8.88
CA ARG A 104 15.65 6.49 9.60
C ARG A 104 16.05 7.83 8.99
N SER A 105 16.06 7.93 7.66
CA SER A 105 16.61 9.07 6.94
C SER A 105 15.56 10.08 6.52
N TYR A 106 14.29 9.66 6.44
CA TYR A 106 13.14 10.44 5.99
C TYR A 106 11.93 10.21 6.92
N PRO A 107 12.05 10.58 8.22
CA PRO A 107 11.03 10.29 9.22
C PRO A 107 9.67 10.95 8.91
N GLU A 108 9.66 12.14 8.32
CA GLU A 108 8.41 12.83 7.93
C GLU A 108 7.68 12.08 6.82
N GLN A 109 8.40 11.60 5.80
CA GLN A 109 7.84 10.79 4.71
C GLN A 109 7.39 9.42 5.22
N TRP A 110 8.11 8.85 6.18
CA TRP A 110 7.70 7.62 6.84
C TRP A 110 6.40 7.79 7.64
N GLU A 111 6.25 8.91 8.34
CA GLU A 111 5.02 9.22 9.07
C GLU A 111 3.83 9.35 8.12
N LYS A 112 3.97 10.09 7.02
CA LYS A 112 2.97 10.16 5.95
C LYS A 112 2.59 8.76 5.44
N LEU A 113 3.59 7.94 5.09
CA LEU A 113 3.36 6.58 4.63
C LEU A 113 2.56 5.77 5.66
N SER A 114 2.93 5.85 6.94
CA SER A 114 2.27 5.15 8.03
C SER A 114 0.84 5.65 8.27
N GLU A 115 0.63 6.97 8.22
CA GLU A 115 -0.71 7.56 8.37
C GLU A 115 -1.65 7.13 7.25
N MET A 116 -1.16 7.06 6.01
CA MET A 116 -1.97 6.66 4.87
C MET A 116 -2.42 5.20 4.96
N TYR A 117 -1.61 4.31 5.55
CA TYR A 117 -2.03 2.93 5.87
C TYR A 117 -3.10 2.84 6.96
N THR A 118 -3.18 3.86 7.83
CA THR A 118 -4.13 3.88 8.96
C THR A 118 -5.33 4.79 8.71
N LYS A 119 -5.28 5.64 7.68
CA LYS A 119 -6.29 6.61 7.32
C LYS A 119 -7.29 5.98 6.34
N ASP A 120 -8.54 6.42 6.44
CA ASP A 120 -9.64 6.12 5.52
C ASP A 120 -10.00 4.63 5.35
N TRP A 121 -10.48 4.04 6.46
CA TRP A 121 -11.19 2.77 6.42
C TRP A 121 -12.72 2.96 6.28
N ASP A 122 -13.17 4.17 5.93
CA ASP A 122 -14.60 4.49 5.74
C ASP A 122 -15.25 3.61 4.67
N GLU A 123 -14.48 3.24 3.65
CA GLU A 123 -14.91 2.29 2.63
C GLU A 123 -15.14 0.90 3.21
N MET A 124 -14.27 0.44 4.11
CA MET A 124 -14.43 -0.83 4.80
C MET A 124 -15.62 -0.83 5.75
N ASP A 125 -15.84 0.26 6.49
CA ASP A 125 -17.03 0.44 7.32
C ASP A 125 -18.29 0.29 6.47
N THR A 126 -18.33 0.94 5.30
CA THR A 126 -19.45 0.86 4.35
C THR A 126 -19.68 -0.57 3.84
N LEU A 127 -18.62 -1.29 3.48
CA LEU A 127 -18.73 -2.69 3.00
C LEU A 127 -19.19 -3.64 4.09
N ILE A 128 -18.69 -3.50 5.32
CA ILE A 128 -19.11 -4.32 6.46
C ILE A 128 -20.56 -4.07 6.80
N ASP A 129 -21.00 -2.81 6.83
CA ASP A 129 -22.41 -2.46 7.07
C ASP A 129 -23.32 -2.99 5.96
N GLN A 130 -22.86 -2.95 4.71
CA GLN A 130 -23.59 -3.56 3.58
C GLN A 130 -23.70 -5.07 3.78
N GLY A 131 -22.62 -5.76 4.05
CA GLY A 131 -22.61 -7.22 4.24
C GLY A 131 -23.48 -7.67 5.40
N ILE A 132 -23.56 -6.90 6.49
CA ILE A 132 -24.48 -7.17 7.62
C ILE A 132 -25.93 -6.98 7.18
N ARG A 133 -26.27 -5.91 6.47
CA ARG A 133 -27.63 -5.66 5.97
C ARG A 133 -28.11 -6.73 5.00
N GLU A 134 -27.22 -7.24 4.15
CA GLU A 134 -27.51 -8.30 3.19
C GLU A 134 -27.53 -9.70 3.82
N GLY A 135 -27.18 -9.83 5.11
CA GLY A 135 -27.11 -11.11 5.82
C GLY A 135 -25.93 -12.00 5.42
N ILE A 136 -24.97 -11.46 4.69
CA ILE A 136 -23.74 -12.15 4.25
C ILE A 136 -22.71 -12.18 5.38
N ILE A 137 -22.59 -11.07 6.13
CA ILE A 137 -21.73 -10.94 7.30
C ILE A 137 -22.58 -11.11 8.57
N VAL A 138 -21.99 -11.77 9.56
CA VAL A 138 -22.65 -11.98 10.86
C VAL A 138 -23.07 -10.64 11.49
N ASN A 139 -24.29 -10.59 12.02
CA ASN A 139 -24.81 -9.40 12.69
C ASN A 139 -24.11 -9.18 14.05
N LYS A 140 -22.93 -8.58 14.00
CA LYS A 140 -22.11 -8.16 15.14
C LYS A 140 -21.80 -6.68 15.02
N ASN A 141 -21.12 -6.12 16.03
CA ASN A 141 -20.73 -4.72 15.99
C ASN A 141 -19.76 -4.46 14.83
N ALA A 142 -20.18 -3.66 13.84
CA ALA A 142 -19.42 -3.35 12.63
C ALA A 142 -18.07 -2.71 12.95
N ALA A 143 -18.05 -1.73 13.88
CA ALA A 143 -16.81 -1.06 14.27
C ALA A 143 -15.78 -2.03 14.90
N LEU A 144 -16.24 -3.07 15.62
CA LEU A 144 -15.36 -4.12 16.13
C LEU A 144 -14.79 -4.96 15.00
N ILE A 145 -15.62 -5.33 14.02
CA ILE A 145 -15.17 -6.10 12.84
C ILE A 145 -14.11 -5.31 12.07
N VAL A 146 -14.36 -4.04 11.76
CA VAL A 146 -13.40 -3.19 11.04
C VAL A 146 -12.11 -3.00 11.85
N LYS A 147 -12.20 -2.82 13.17
CA LYS A 147 -11.03 -2.74 14.05
C LYS A 147 -10.20 -4.02 14.05
N MET A 148 -10.85 -5.19 13.99
CA MET A 148 -10.14 -6.48 13.87
C MET A 148 -9.44 -6.61 12.51
N ILE A 149 -10.09 -6.25 11.42
CA ILE A 149 -9.50 -6.25 10.07
C ILE A 149 -8.28 -5.34 10.05
N ARG A 150 -8.41 -4.10 10.52
CA ARG A 150 -7.32 -3.12 10.61
C ARG A 150 -6.14 -3.67 11.41
N GLY A 151 -6.38 -4.20 12.62
CA GLY A 151 -5.32 -4.76 13.45
C GLY A 151 -4.61 -5.96 12.81
N ALA A 152 -5.33 -6.77 12.04
CA ALA A 152 -4.74 -7.87 11.30
C ALA A 152 -3.87 -7.37 10.13
N VAL A 153 -4.33 -6.37 9.38
CA VAL A 153 -3.56 -5.70 8.30
C VAL A 153 -2.32 -4.99 8.87
N GLU A 154 -2.44 -4.31 10.02
CA GLU A 154 -1.30 -3.70 10.71
C GLU A 154 -0.27 -4.76 11.13
N THR A 155 -0.71 -5.93 11.59
CA THR A 155 0.18 -7.06 11.91
C THR A 155 0.93 -7.56 10.67
N ALA A 156 0.32 -7.47 9.49
CA ALA A 156 0.96 -7.79 8.22
C ALA A 156 2.12 -6.83 7.86
N GLN A 157 2.31 -5.73 8.56
CA GLN A 157 3.48 -4.85 8.38
C GLN A 157 4.73 -5.35 9.13
N ASP A 158 4.63 -6.41 9.95
CA ASP A 158 5.79 -7.03 10.60
C ASP A 158 6.62 -7.83 9.60
N GLN A 159 7.56 -7.13 8.97
CA GLN A 159 8.45 -7.71 7.96
C GLN A 159 9.34 -8.84 8.49
N HIS A 160 9.61 -8.90 9.81
CA HIS A 160 10.37 -10.00 10.38
C HIS A 160 9.63 -11.33 10.24
N PHE A 161 8.30 -11.28 10.37
CA PHE A 161 7.44 -12.46 10.19
C PHE A 161 7.58 -13.05 8.78
N TYR A 162 7.63 -12.21 7.74
CA TYR A 162 7.72 -12.69 6.36
C TYR A 162 9.03 -13.37 6.02
N LEU A 163 10.14 -12.82 6.53
CA LEU A 163 11.47 -13.40 6.30
C LEU A 163 11.64 -14.79 6.95
N VAL A 164 10.99 -14.99 8.11
CA VAL A 164 11.07 -16.28 8.84
C VAL A 164 10.15 -17.34 8.22
N ASN A 165 9.03 -16.91 7.63
CA ASN A 165 7.99 -17.82 7.14
C ASN A 165 7.95 -17.96 5.61
N ASP A 166 8.85 -17.31 4.88
CA ASP A 166 8.95 -17.35 3.40
C ASP A 166 7.60 -17.06 2.70
N ILE A 167 6.92 -16.02 3.16
CA ILE A 167 5.62 -15.56 2.64
C ILE A 167 5.71 -14.11 2.19
N SER A 168 5.09 -13.76 1.06
CA SER A 168 5.01 -12.36 0.59
C SER A 168 3.94 -11.57 1.36
N LEU A 169 4.04 -10.23 1.34
CA LEU A 169 3.02 -9.35 1.95
C LEU A 169 1.64 -9.57 1.31
N THR A 170 1.58 -9.66 -0.02
CA THR A 170 0.33 -9.92 -0.76
C THR A 170 -0.30 -11.26 -0.36
N GLU A 171 0.52 -12.30 -0.21
CA GLU A 171 0.07 -13.61 0.25
C GLU A 171 -0.45 -13.58 1.67
N ALA A 172 0.24 -12.87 2.58
CA ALA A 172 -0.20 -12.73 3.96
C ALA A 172 -1.52 -11.96 4.07
N LEU A 173 -1.67 -10.85 3.33
CA LEU A 173 -2.92 -10.10 3.29
C LEU A 173 -4.07 -10.94 2.74
N SER A 174 -3.82 -11.74 1.68
CA SER A 174 -4.82 -12.66 1.15
C SER A 174 -5.24 -13.71 2.19
N GLN A 175 -4.29 -14.31 2.89
CA GLN A 175 -4.60 -15.28 3.96
C GLN A 175 -5.32 -14.62 5.14
N ILE A 176 -4.95 -13.41 5.53
CA ILE A 176 -5.65 -12.64 6.56
C ILE A 176 -7.11 -12.40 6.15
N ALA A 177 -7.33 -11.97 4.91
CA ALA A 177 -8.68 -11.75 4.39
C ALA A 177 -9.51 -13.05 4.42
N ASP A 178 -8.93 -14.16 3.98
CA ASP A 178 -9.61 -15.46 3.99
C ASP A 178 -9.93 -15.93 5.42
N ILE A 179 -9.01 -15.78 6.36
CA ILE A 179 -9.24 -16.13 7.77
C ILE A 179 -10.37 -15.28 8.38
N ILE A 180 -10.39 -13.98 8.09
CA ILE A 180 -11.42 -13.06 8.62
C ILE A 180 -12.79 -13.37 8.01
N LEU A 181 -12.85 -13.60 6.70
CA LEU A 181 -14.11 -13.81 5.99
C LEU A 181 -14.68 -15.22 6.20
N TYR A 182 -13.83 -16.23 6.27
CA TYR A 182 -14.27 -17.63 6.27
C TYR A 182 -13.96 -18.39 7.55
N GLY A 183 -13.10 -17.83 8.43
CA GLY A 183 -12.70 -18.42 9.70
C GLY A 183 -11.55 -19.42 9.59
N LEU A 184 -11.16 -19.97 10.76
CA LEU A 184 -10.04 -20.91 10.90
C LEU A 184 -10.49 -22.37 10.87
N VAL A 185 -11.78 -22.62 11.06
CA VAL A 185 -12.31 -23.99 11.12
C VAL A 185 -12.63 -24.44 9.71
N SER A 186 -11.96 -25.49 9.24
CA SER A 186 -12.35 -26.14 7.97
C SER A 186 -13.78 -26.63 8.06
N LYS A 187 -14.61 -26.27 7.10
CA LYS A 187 -15.93 -26.88 6.95
C LYS A 187 -15.68 -28.32 6.51
N GLU A 188 -16.07 -29.29 7.34
CA GLU A 188 -16.18 -30.68 6.87
C GLU A 188 -17.17 -30.69 5.69
N GLU A 189 -16.72 -31.22 4.56
CA GLU A 189 -17.58 -31.45 3.38
C GLU A 189 -18.64 -32.52 3.67
#